data_1f843993a136cf39d79e4e1a5fca4e25
#
_entry.id   1f843993a136cf39d79e4e1a5fca4e25
#
_cell.length_a   1.000
_cell.length_b   1.000
_cell.length_c   1.000
_cell.angle_alpha   90.00
_cell.angle_beta   90.00
_cell.angle_gamma   90.00
#
_symmetry.space_group_name_H-M   'P 1'
#
loop_
_entity.id
_entity.type
_entity.pdbx_description
1 polymer ?
#
loop_
_entity_poly.entity_id
_entity_poly.type
_entity_poly.pdbx_seq_one_letter_code
_entity_poly.pdbx_strand_id
1 'polypeptide(L)'
;MGRNRKVVIDRAEEKRGGDELSAILLSIKDPEELALFLDDMLTENEKRDIIQRYLLMDDLWKGKSQRDIASDRAMSLCRITRGSKMLKKKNGFMRRYFSEKYDDFTHI
;
A
#
# COMPACT_ATOMS: atom_id res chain seq x y z
N MET A 1 9.78 27.41 8.75
CA MET A 1 9.51 26.93 8.43
C MET A 1 8.51 26.08 8.25
N GLY A 2 7.94 25.90 7.61
CA GLY A 2 6.73 25.16 7.32
C GLY A 2 6.76 23.71 7.58
N ARG A 3 7.90 23.19 7.84
CA ARG A 3 7.98 21.76 7.98
C ARG A 3 7.26 21.22 9.19
N ASN A 4 7.03 22.04 10.18
CA ASN A 4 6.28 21.61 11.34
C ASN A 4 4.83 22.03 11.28
N ARG A 5 4.45 22.57 10.17
CA ARG A 5 3.08 23.04 10.03
C ARG A 5 2.16 21.85 9.87
N LYS A 6 1.12 21.83 10.66
CA LYS A 6 0.11 20.83 10.49
C LYS A 6 -0.70 21.13 9.24
N VAL A 7 -1.01 20.10 8.52
CA VAL A 7 -1.96 20.23 7.41
C VAL A 7 -3.34 20.29 8.03
N VAL A 8 -4.01 21.40 7.83
CA VAL A 8 -5.37 21.55 8.34
C VAL A 8 -6.33 21.42 7.20
N ILE A 9 -7.16 20.40 7.27
CA ILE A 9 -8.16 20.20 6.27
C ILE A 9 -9.47 19.91 7.00
N ASP A 10 -10.53 20.56 6.56
CA ASP A 10 -11.86 20.36 7.11
C ASP A 10 -12.29 18.91 6.84
N ARG A 11 -12.92 18.30 7.83
CA ARG A 11 -13.37 16.90 7.70
C ARG A 11 -14.32 16.72 6.52
N ALA A 12 -15.17 17.70 6.28
CA ALA A 12 -16.09 17.62 5.15
C ALA A 12 -15.34 17.64 3.84
N GLU A 13 -14.32 18.47 3.74
CA GLU A 13 -13.48 18.51 2.54
C GLU A 13 -12.67 17.22 2.37
N GLU A 14 -12.17 16.71 3.45
CA GLU A 14 -11.40 15.47 3.40
C GLU A 14 -12.27 14.32 2.91
N LYS A 15 -13.49 14.24 3.45
CA LYS A 15 -14.40 13.20 3.02
C LYS A 15 -14.78 13.35 1.55
N ARG A 16 -15.07 14.58 1.15
CA ARG A 16 -15.41 14.84 -0.25
C ARG A 16 -14.27 14.46 -1.17
N GLY A 17 -13.06 14.90 -0.84
CA GLY A 17 -11.89 14.59 -1.65
C GLY A 17 -11.63 13.11 -1.72
N GLY A 18 -11.74 12.41 -0.59
CA GLY A 18 -11.55 10.97 -0.55
C GLY A 18 -12.57 10.23 -1.38
N ASP A 19 -13.84 10.64 -1.29
CA ASP A 19 -14.89 10.01 -2.07
C ASP A 19 -14.67 10.24 -3.57
N GLU A 20 -14.26 11.43 -3.94
CA GLU A 20 -14.00 11.75 -5.35
C GLU A 20 -12.81 10.98 -5.89
N LEU A 21 -11.74 10.89 -5.10
CA LEU A 21 -10.57 10.09 -5.51
C LEU A 21 -10.94 8.63 -5.68
N SER A 22 -11.73 8.10 -4.75
CA SER A 22 -12.18 6.72 -4.85
C SER A 22 -12.99 6.49 -6.12
N ALA A 23 -13.85 7.43 -6.45
CA ALA A 23 -14.66 7.33 -7.67
C ALA A 23 -13.79 7.35 -8.92
N ILE A 24 -12.75 8.19 -8.92
CA ILE A 24 -11.82 8.25 -10.04
C ILE A 24 -11.12 6.89 -10.19
N LEU A 25 -10.60 6.37 -9.08
CA LEU A 25 -9.89 5.09 -9.12
C LEU A 25 -10.79 3.98 -9.61
N LEU A 26 -12.04 3.96 -9.17
CA LEU A 26 -12.98 2.93 -9.59
C LEU A 26 -13.37 3.05 -11.06
N SER A 27 -13.19 4.23 -11.66
CA SER A 27 -13.52 4.42 -13.06
C SER A 27 -12.42 4.01 -14.02
N ILE A 28 -11.20 3.82 -13.52
CA ILE A 28 -10.06 3.47 -14.34
C ILE A 28 -10.13 2.00 -14.70
N LYS A 29 -10.02 1.69 -15.99
CA LYS A 29 -10.23 0.32 -16.45
C LYS A 29 -9.03 -0.32 -17.12
N ASP A 30 -8.01 0.45 -17.45
CA ASP A 30 -6.85 -0.13 -18.12
C ASP A 30 -5.56 0.37 -17.47
N PRO A 31 -4.47 -0.40 -17.65
CA PRO A 31 -3.19 -0.09 -17.00
C PRO A 31 -2.60 1.24 -17.43
N GLU A 32 -2.81 1.64 -18.67
CA GLU A 32 -2.24 2.89 -19.16
C GLU A 32 -2.89 4.10 -18.50
N GLU A 33 -4.21 4.05 -18.36
CA GLU A 33 -4.93 5.10 -17.67
C GLU A 33 -4.52 5.19 -16.21
N LEU A 34 -4.38 4.04 -15.58
CA LEU A 34 -3.95 4.01 -14.19
C LEU A 34 -2.57 4.62 -14.02
N ALA A 35 -1.65 4.29 -14.94
CA ALA A 35 -0.30 4.84 -14.87
C ALA A 35 -0.33 6.36 -15.00
N LEU A 36 -1.15 6.90 -15.89
CA LEU A 36 -1.28 8.34 -16.04
C LEU A 36 -1.80 9.00 -14.77
N PHE A 37 -2.81 8.37 -14.17
CA PHE A 37 -3.35 8.89 -12.92
C PHE A 37 -2.29 8.91 -11.83
N LEU A 38 -1.56 7.82 -11.69
CA LEU A 38 -0.54 7.73 -10.66
C LEU A 38 0.59 8.72 -10.89
N ASP A 39 0.98 8.92 -12.15
CA ASP A 39 2.01 9.89 -12.48
C ASP A 39 1.57 11.31 -12.12
N ASP A 40 0.30 11.63 -12.29
CA ASP A 40 -0.21 12.95 -11.94
C ASP A 40 -0.30 13.15 -10.44
N MET A 41 -0.63 12.11 -9.71
CA MET A 41 -0.95 12.24 -8.29
C MET A 41 0.23 11.98 -7.36
N LEU A 42 1.20 11.20 -7.80
CA LEU A 42 2.28 10.76 -6.92
C LEU A 42 3.63 11.14 -7.50
N THR A 43 4.56 11.50 -6.61
CA THR A 43 5.95 11.65 -7.02
C THR A 43 6.56 10.28 -7.28
N GLU A 44 7.73 10.25 -7.91
CA GLU A 44 8.43 9.00 -8.14
C GLU A 44 8.74 8.27 -6.84
N ASN A 45 9.15 9.04 -5.83
CA ASN A 45 9.43 8.43 -4.52
C ASN A 45 8.19 7.84 -3.89
N GLU A 46 7.06 8.53 -4.00
CA GLU A 46 5.81 8.04 -3.44
C GLU A 46 5.36 6.76 -4.15
N LYS A 47 5.55 6.71 -5.47
CA LYS A 47 5.22 5.49 -6.21
C LYS A 47 6.10 4.33 -5.76
N ARG A 48 7.39 4.58 -5.59
CA ARG A 48 8.30 3.53 -5.12
C ARG A 48 7.93 3.08 -3.73
N ASP A 49 7.52 3.99 -2.86
CA ASP A 49 7.13 3.63 -1.50
C ASP A 49 5.94 2.67 -1.50
N ILE A 50 4.95 2.93 -2.34
CA ILE A 50 3.78 2.05 -2.42
C ILE A 50 4.18 0.68 -2.96
N ILE A 51 5.01 0.66 -4.00
CA ILE A 51 5.47 -0.59 -4.59
C ILE A 51 6.27 -1.39 -3.56
N GLN A 52 7.16 -0.73 -2.84
CA GLN A 52 7.96 -1.40 -1.82
C GLN A 52 7.09 -1.96 -0.70
N ARG A 53 6.04 -1.22 -0.34
CA ARG A 53 5.10 -1.70 0.67
C ARG A 53 4.40 -2.96 0.22
N TYR A 54 4.00 -2.99 -1.02
CA TYR A 54 3.38 -4.20 -1.58
C TYR A 54 4.36 -5.36 -1.59
N LEU A 55 5.58 -5.11 -2.06
CA LEU A 55 6.58 -6.19 -2.19
C LEU A 55 6.97 -6.76 -0.83
N LEU A 56 7.05 -5.92 0.18
CA LEU A 56 7.38 -6.41 1.51
C LEU A 56 6.25 -7.29 2.07
N MET A 57 5.01 -6.93 1.80
CA MET A 57 3.88 -7.75 2.22
C MET A 57 3.87 -9.09 1.49
N ASP A 58 4.19 -9.07 0.21
CA ASP A 58 4.31 -10.28 -0.58
C ASP A 58 5.39 -11.21 0.00
N ASP A 59 6.55 -10.64 0.32
CA ASP A 59 7.64 -11.40 0.95
C ASP A 59 7.20 -12.01 2.28
N LEU A 60 6.55 -11.20 3.11
CA LEU A 60 6.09 -11.69 4.41
C LEU A 60 5.09 -12.82 4.27
N TRP A 61 4.17 -12.69 3.34
CA TRP A 61 3.16 -13.72 3.14
C TRP A 61 3.79 -15.04 2.70
N LYS A 62 4.84 -14.96 1.90
CA LYS A 62 5.56 -16.14 1.45
C LYS A 62 6.45 -16.76 2.51
N GLY A 63 6.53 -16.14 3.68
CA GLY A 63 7.27 -16.69 4.80
C GLY A 63 8.68 -16.18 4.95
N LYS A 64 9.06 -15.15 4.20
CA LYS A 64 10.41 -14.58 4.34
C LYS A 64 10.52 -13.87 5.68
N SER A 65 11.66 -14.02 6.34
CA SER A 65 11.83 -13.42 7.65
C SER A 65 11.98 -11.91 7.55
N GLN A 66 11.58 -11.21 8.61
CA GLN A 66 11.70 -9.75 8.63
C GLN A 66 13.15 -9.31 8.46
N ARG A 67 14.07 -10.05 9.05
CA ARG A 67 15.49 -9.75 8.95
C ARG A 67 15.98 -9.85 7.51
N ASP A 68 15.58 -10.89 6.81
CA ASP A 68 15.99 -11.07 5.42
C ASP A 68 15.41 -10.01 4.52
N ILE A 69 14.17 -9.62 4.76
CA ILE A 69 13.55 -8.54 3.99
C ILE A 69 14.30 -7.23 4.22
N ALA A 70 14.64 -6.93 5.47
CA ALA A 70 15.37 -5.71 5.78
C ALA A 70 16.70 -5.68 5.04
N SER A 71 17.39 -6.80 5.01
CA SER A 71 18.68 -6.90 4.34
C SER A 71 18.54 -6.80 2.83
N ASP A 72 17.65 -7.60 2.26
CA ASP A 72 17.52 -7.72 0.80
C ASP A 72 16.98 -6.45 0.16
N ARG A 73 16.10 -5.75 0.86
CA ARG A 73 15.45 -4.57 0.29
C ARG A 73 15.96 -3.26 0.88
N ALA A 74 16.97 -3.32 1.76
CA ALA A 74 17.50 -2.15 2.44
C ALA A 74 16.37 -1.34 3.08
N MET A 75 15.50 -2.02 3.80
CA MET A 75 14.30 -1.45 4.35
C MET A 75 14.34 -1.46 5.86
N SER A 76 13.79 -0.42 6.49
CA SER A 76 13.80 -0.35 7.94
C SER A 76 12.86 -1.39 8.55
N LEU A 77 13.22 -1.84 9.76
CA LEU A 77 12.37 -2.78 10.47
C LEU A 77 11.02 -2.17 10.84
N CYS A 78 10.97 -0.86 11.02
CA CYS A 78 9.71 -0.19 11.32
C CYS A 78 8.71 -0.34 10.17
N ARG A 79 9.19 -0.20 8.95
CA ARG A 79 8.34 -0.39 7.78
C ARG A 79 7.85 -1.82 7.69
N ILE A 80 8.74 -2.76 7.95
CA ILE A 80 8.42 -4.18 7.86
C ILE A 80 7.41 -4.57 8.92
N THR A 81 7.62 -4.08 10.14
CA THR A 81 6.70 -4.35 11.24
C THR A 81 5.31 -3.81 10.92
N ARG A 82 5.24 -2.61 10.35
CA ARG A 82 3.95 -2.04 9.97
C ARG A 82 3.26 -2.91 8.92
N GLY A 83 4.01 -3.36 7.92
CA GLY A 83 3.45 -4.24 6.90
C GLY A 83 2.92 -5.54 7.49
N SER A 84 3.66 -6.10 8.42
CA SER A 84 3.25 -7.32 9.11
C SER A 84 1.93 -7.08 9.86
N LYS A 85 1.82 -5.95 10.54
CA LYS A 85 0.58 -5.60 11.24
C LYS A 85 -0.59 -5.50 10.29
N MET A 86 -0.39 -4.89 9.14
CA MET A 86 -1.46 -4.74 8.16
C MET A 86 -1.93 -6.10 7.66
N LEU A 87 -0.99 -7.02 7.43
CA LEU A 87 -1.35 -8.36 6.99
C LEU A 87 -2.10 -9.16 8.04
N LYS A 88 -1.93 -8.81 9.30
CA LYS A 88 -2.60 -9.54 10.39
C LYS A 88 -3.97 -8.97 10.72
N LYS A 89 -4.36 -7.86 10.12
CA LYS A 89 -5.68 -7.28 10.36
C LYS A 89 -6.76 -8.26 9.91
N LYS A 90 -7.68 -8.52 10.82
CA LYS A 90 -8.63 -9.60 10.62
C LYS A 90 -9.45 -9.49 9.35
N ASN A 91 -9.94 -8.32 9.02
CA ASN A 91 -10.73 -8.12 7.81
C ASN A 91 -10.01 -7.22 6.82
N GLY A 92 -8.68 -7.26 6.83
CA GLY A 92 -7.88 -6.40 5.98
C GLY A 92 -7.96 -6.81 4.52
N PHE A 93 -7.96 -5.81 3.65
CA PHE A 93 -8.02 -6.04 2.22
C PHE A 93 -6.80 -6.83 1.73
N MET A 94 -5.59 -6.44 2.16
CA MET A 94 -4.39 -7.10 1.68
C MET A 94 -4.28 -8.53 2.18
N ARG A 95 -4.73 -8.78 3.39
CA ARG A 95 -4.77 -10.15 3.90
C ARG A 95 -5.65 -11.02 3.02
N ARG A 96 -6.82 -10.53 2.67
CA ARG A 96 -7.73 -11.26 1.81
C ARG A 96 -7.13 -11.46 0.42
N TYR A 97 -6.51 -10.41 -0.11
CA TYR A 97 -5.88 -10.48 -1.42
C TYR A 97 -4.82 -11.57 -1.49
N PHE A 98 -3.91 -11.58 -0.51
CA PHE A 98 -2.83 -12.57 -0.51
C PHE A 98 -3.35 -13.98 -0.22
N SER A 99 -4.35 -14.08 0.63
CA SER A 99 -4.97 -15.37 0.89
C SER A 99 -5.53 -15.95 -0.39
N GLU A 100 -6.25 -15.16 -1.15
CA GLU A 100 -6.81 -15.62 -2.41
C GLU A 100 -5.72 -15.92 -3.44
N LYS A 101 -4.67 -15.12 -3.46
CA LYS A 101 -3.60 -15.29 -4.43
C LYS A 101 -2.77 -16.54 -4.18
N TYR A 102 -2.46 -16.84 -2.92
CA TYR A 102 -1.52 -17.89 -2.59
C TYR A 102 -2.13 -19.05 -1.83
N ASP A 103 -2.99 -18.77 -0.88
CA ASP A 103 -3.43 -19.79 0.08
C ASP A 103 -4.52 -20.68 -0.48
N ASP A 104 -5.25 -20.22 -1.46
CA ASP A 104 -6.30 -21.02 -2.08
C ASP A 104 -5.76 -22.37 -2.54
N PHE A 105 -4.54 -22.35 -3.05
CA PHE A 105 -3.95 -23.57 -3.58
C PHE A 105 -3.30 -24.40 -2.50
N THR A 106 -2.88 -23.79 -1.43
CA THR A 106 -2.20 -24.51 -0.35
C THR A 106 -3.17 -25.26 0.52
N HIS A 107 -4.43 -24.88 0.47
CA HIS A 107 -5.44 -25.51 1.31
C HIS A 107 -6.21 -26.60 0.59
N ILE A 108 -5.83 -26.88 -0.61
CA ILE A 108 -6.47 -27.93 -1.40
C ILE A 108 -5.95 -29.33 -1.04
#